data_ca12754d9b648a4f1f2c962b3187a7ff
#
_entry.id   ca12754d9b648a4f1f2c962b3187a7ff
#
_cell.length_a   1.000
_cell.length_b   1.000
_cell.length_c   1.000
_cell.angle_alpha   90.00
_cell.angle_beta   90.00
_cell.angle_gamma   90.00
#
_symmetry.space_group_name_H-M   'P 1'
#
loop_
_entity.id
_entity.type
_entity.pdbx_description
1 polymer ?
#
loop_
_entity_poly.entity_id
_entity_poly.type
_entity_poly.pdbx_seq_one_letter_code
_entity_poly.pdbx_strand_id
1 'polypeptide(L)'
;MRGIKLYHQRKAQDPVQAPVMQRAAELGVPVLLHAGRFLDPDAMNREPYSSDAGDFLEALDRYPETIFMQGHIGGGGDWEWNLRMLEKLSSDNYYIDLSGSVIDHTIIRRTVDTVGAGRVLFATDGWFEEAIGKLQAARLSRKEEKMICSENFEKLIQRRKGSAKNV
;
A
#
# COMPACT_ATOMS: atom_id res chain seq x y z
N MET A 1 8.60 -11.36 13.93
CA MET A 1 8.13 -11.03 12.57
C MET A 1 7.57 -9.60 12.60
N ARG A 2 7.82 -8.77 11.58
CA ARG A 2 7.36 -7.37 11.55
C ARG A 2 6.27 -7.09 10.52
N GLY A 3 6.03 -8.01 9.60
CA GLY A 3 5.03 -7.96 8.55
C GLY A 3 5.11 -9.20 7.67
N ILE A 4 4.18 -9.31 6.74
CA ILE A 4 4.10 -10.36 5.73
C ILE A 4 4.17 -9.68 4.37
N LYS A 5 4.99 -10.18 3.44
CA LYS A 5 4.94 -9.78 2.01
C LYS A 5 4.28 -10.89 1.21
N LEU A 6 3.25 -10.51 0.47
CA LEU A 6 2.60 -11.36 -0.53
C LEU A 6 2.79 -10.75 -1.92
N TYR A 7 2.75 -11.60 -2.91
CA TYR A 7 2.84 -11.22 -4.31
C TYR A 7 1.48 -11.41 -5.00
N HIS A 8 1.48 -11.49 -6.31
CA HIS A 8 0.31 -11.56 -7.18
C HIS A 8 -0.18 -13.01 -7.45
N GLN A 9 0.10 -13.98 -6.56
CA GLN A 9 -0.45 -15.34 -6.67
C GLN A 9 -1.95 -15.40 -6.43
N ARG A 10 -2.46 -14.42 -5.68
CA ARG A 10 -3.89 -14.23 -5.38
C ARG A 10 -4.18 -12.76 -5.16
N LYS A 11 -5.38 -12.32 -5.53
CA LYS A 11 -5.86 -10.98 -5.25
C LYS A 11 -6.02 -10.72 -3.75
N ALA A 12 -5.92 -9.47 -3.32
CA ALA A 12 -5.98 -9.09 -1.90
C ALA A 12 -7.24 -9.60 -1.19
N GLN A 13 -8.39 -9.57 -1.85
CA GLN A 13 -9.68 -10.00 -1.30
C GLN A 13 -9.96 -11.50 -1.43
N ASP A 14 -9.08 -12.30 -2.08
CA ASP A 14 -9.34 -13.71 -2.33
C ASP A 14 -9.58 -14.48 -1.02
N PRO A 15 -10.73 -15.18 -0.88
CA PRO A 15 -11.06 -15.93 0.34
C PRO A 15 -10.02 -16.98 0.75
N VAL A 16 -9.25 -17.48 -0.20
CA VAL A 16 -8.17 -18.46 0.06
C VAL A 16 -7.09 -17.87 0.98
N GLN A 17 -6.96 -16.54 1.00
CA GLN A 17 -6.00 -15.85 1.85
C GLN A 17 -6.51 -15.60 3.29
N ALA A 18 -7.77 -15.95 3.60
CA ALA A 18 -8.37 -15.68 4.92
C ALA A 18 -7.50 -16.14 6.10
N PRO A 19 -6.89 -17.34 6.11
CA PRO A 19 -6.06 -17.77 7.23
C PRO A 19 -4.84 -16.86 7.45
N VAL A 20 -4.24 -16.33 6.37
CA VAL A 20 -3.09 -15.42 6.44
C VAL A 20 -3.53 -14.06 6.96
N MET A 21 -4.65 -13.52 6.45
CA MET A 21 -5.18 -12.21 6.84
C MET A 21 -5.61 -12.22 8.32
N GLN A 22 -6.34 -13.25 8.76
CA GLN A 22 -6.74 -13.42 10.14
C GLN A 22 -5.53 -13.52 11.07
N ARG A 23 -4.53 -14.33 10.68
CA ARG A 23 -3.32 -14.48 11.49
C ARG A 23 -2.49 -13.21 11.57
N ALA A 24 -2.43 -12.43 10.48
CA ALA A 24 -1.78 -11.13 10.48
C ALA A 24 -2.47 -10.15 11.43
N ALA A 25 -3.81 -10.12 11.41
CA ALA A 25 -4.62 -9.30 12.32
C ALA A 25 -4.39 -9.67 13.79
N GLU A 26 -4.46 -10.97 14.15
CA GLU A 26 -4.16 -11.47 15.51
C GLU A 26 -2.77 -11.07 16.01
N LEU A 27 -1.78 -11.10 15.12
CA LEU A 27 -0.41 -10.71 15.43
C LEU A 27 -0.18 -9.19 15.41
N GLY A 28 -1.15 -8.42 14.96
CA GLY A 28 -1.05 -6.98 14.76
C GLY A 28 0.07 -6.60 13.79
N VAL A 29 0.31 -7.40 12.73
CA VAL A 29 1.34 -7.14 11.74
C VAL A 29 0.74 -6.79 10.38
N PRO A 30 1.32 -5.82 9.63
CA PRO A 30 0.82 -5.45 8.32
C PRO A 30 1.09 -6.53 7.27
N VAL A 31 0.22 -6.58 6.27
CA VAL A 31 0.36 -7.39 5.06
C VAL A 31 0.65 -6.46 3.88
N LEU A 32 1.86 -6.50 3.37
CA LEU A 32 2.25 -5.82 2.13
C LEU A 32 1.95 -6.73 0.95
N LEU A 33 1.10 -6.28 0.04
CA LEU A 33 0.85 -6.97 -1.22
C LEU A 33 1.41 -6.16 -2.39
N HIS A 34 2.07 -6.88 -3.30
CA HIS A 34 2.40 -6.33 -4.60
C HIS A 34 1.11 -5.96 -5.34
N ALA A 35 1.03 -4.77 -5.88
CA ALA A 35 -0.16 -4.28 -6.55
C ALA A 35 0.18 -3.58 -7.86
N GLY A 36 -0.81 -3.49 -8.72
CA GLY A 36 -0.75 -2.80 -9.98
C GLY A 36 -1.06 -3.69 -11.17
N ARG A 37 -1.71 -3.09 -12.15
CA ARG A 37 -1.93 -3.72 -13.45
C ARG A 37 -0.73 -3.49 -14.34
N PHE A 38 -0.32 -4.52 -15.05
CA PHE A 38 0.65 -4.37 -16.11
C PHE A 38 -0.02 -3.73 -17.33
N LEU A 39 0.68 -2.81 -17.98
CA LEU A 39 0.20 -2.22 -19.25
C LEU A 39 0.35 -3.18 -20.44
N ASP A 40 1.31 -4.08 -20.34
CA ASP A 40 1.53 -5.13 -21.35
C ASP A 40 0.46 -6.23 -21.20
N PRO A 41 -0.37 -6.50 -22.25
CA PRO A 41 -1.38 -7.54 -22.21
C PRO A 41 -0.81 -8.94 -21.92
N ASP A 42 0.38 -9.25 -22.39
CA ASP A 42 1.01 -10.55 -22.15
C ASP A 42 1.44 -10.69 -20.69
N ALA A 43 1.93 -9.60 -20.07
CA ALA A 43 2.21 -9.58 -18.64
C ALA A 43 0.92 -9.69 -17.81
N MET A 44 -0.16 -9.02 -18.19
CA MET A 44 -1.47 -9.18 -17.55
C MET A 44 -1.98 -10.63 -17.60
N ASN A 45 -1.78 -11.32 -18.72
CA ASN A 45 -2.17 -12.73 -18.85
C ASN A 45 -1.34 -13.66 -17.95
N ARG A 46 -0.05 -13.34 -17.75
CA ARG A 46 0.83 -14.09 -16.85
C ARG A 46 0.55 -13.82 -15.37
N GLU A 47 0.04 -12.61 -15.06
CA GLU A 47 -0.17 -12.12 -13.69
C GLU A 47 -1.65 -11.72 -13.44
N PRO A 48 -2.61 -12.63 -13.69
CA PRO A 48 -4.04 -12.31 -13.66
C PRO A 48 -4.57 -11.96 -12.27
N TYR A 49 -3.79 -12.25 -11.23
CA TYR A 49 -4.16 -12.01 -9.84
C TYR A 49 -3.47 -10.79 -9.22
N SER A 50 -2.87 -9.94 -10.02
CA SER A 50 -2.36 -8.66 -9.54
C SER A 50 -3.52 -7.80 -9.01
N SER A 51 -3.36 -7.28 -7.79
CA SER A 51 -4.40 -6.50 -7.12
C SER A 51 -4.32 -5.03 -7.54
N ASP A 52 -5.45 -4.36 -7.55
CA ASP A 52 -5.58 -2.92 -7.71
C ASP A 52 -6.32 -2.29 -6.50
N ALA A 53 -6.51 -0.98 -6.51
CA ALA A 53 -7.16 -0.27 -5.40
C ALA A 53 -8.56 -0.80 -5.09
N GLY A 54 -9.33 -1.23 -6.10
CA GLY A 54 -10.65 -1.83 -5.90
C GLY A 54 -10.58 -3.14 -5.13
N ASP A 55 -9.61 -3.99 -5.46
CA ASP A 55 -9.37 -5.24 -4.75
C ASP A 55 -8.98 -5.02 -3.28
N PHE A 56 -8.24 -3.94 -2.98
CA PHE A 56 -7.91 -3.55 -1.60
C PHE A 56 -9.12 -3.03 -0.82
N LEU A 57 -10.00 -2.26 -1.45
CA LEU A 57 -11.24 -1.81 -0.80
C LEU A 57 -12.12 -3.00 -0.42
N GLU A 58 -12.29 -3.97 -1.33
CA GLU A 58 -13.01 -5.21 -1.04
C GLU A 58 -12.32 -6.05 0.04
N ALA A 59 -10.97 -6.09 0.06
CA ALA A 59 -10.22 -6.79 1.09
C ALA A 59 -10.40 -6.14 2.48
N LEU A 60 -10.46 -4.81 2.55
CA LEU A 60 -10.72 -4.09 3.80
C LEU A 60 -12.12 -4.37 4.36
N ASP A 61 -13.12 -4.50 3.49
CA ASP A 61 -14.48 -4.88 3.90
C ASP A 61 -14.52 -6.33 4.39
N ARG A 62 -13.79 -7.23 3.74
CA ARG A 62 -13.75 -8.66 4.09
C ARG A 62 -12.90 -8.97 5.32
N TYR A 63 -11.81 -8.24 5.51
CA TYR A 63 -10.83 -8.43 6.59
C TYR A 63 -10.56 -7.11 7.33
N PRO A 64 -11.56 -6.55 8.03
CA PRO A 64 -11.50 -5.18 8.56
C PRO A 64 -10.41 -4.99 9.63
N GLU A 65 -9.98 -6.06 10.29
CA GLU A 65 -8.92 -6.00 11.31
C GLU A 65 -7.51 -6.14 10.73
N THR A 66 -7.38 -6.51 9.45
CA THR A 66 -6.09 -6.68 8.80
C THR A 66 -5.56 -5.33 8.33
N ILE A 67 -4.29 -5.05 8.63
CA ILE A 67 -3.61 -3.85 8.14
C ILE A 67 -3.02 -4.16 6.77
N PHE A 68 -3.52 -3.51 5.74
CA PHE A 68 -3.04 -3.65 4.37
C PHE A 68 -2.05 -2.56 3.99
N MET A 69 -0.98 -2.96 3.32
CA MET A 69 -0.06 -2.06 2.64
C MET A 69 -0.09 -2.39 1.15
N GLN A 70 -0.62 -1.48 0.34
CA GLN A 70 -0.54 -1.59 -1.11
C GLN A 70 0.87 -1.23 -1.56
N GLY A 71 1.59 -2.18 -2.12
CA GLY A 71 2.87 -1.91 -2.78
C GLY A 71 2.66 -1.23 -4.12
N HIS A 72 3.49 -0.23 -4.41
CA HIS A 72 3.53 0.48 -5.71
C HIS A 72 2.34 1.42 -5.95
N ILE A 73 2.54 2.67 -5.57
CA ILE A 73 1.58 3.76 -5.74
C ILE A 73 1.10 3.92 -7.20
N GLY A 74 1.98 3.65 -8.15
CA GLY A 74 1.70 3.82 -9.56
C GLY A 74 1.08 2.61 -10.25
N GLY A 75 1.21 1.43 -9.68
CA GLY A 75 0.61 0.18 -10.15
C GLY A 75 0.81 -0.07 -11.62
N GLY A 76 1.68 -0.05 -12.37
CA GLY A 76 1.78 -0.36 -13.81
C GLY A 76 1.26 0.73 -14.75
N GLY A 77 1.03 1.94 -14.26
CA GLY A 77 0.70 3.10 -15.09
C GLY A 77 -0.73 3.62 -14.96
N ASP A 78 -1.63 2.85 -14.37
CA ASP A 78 -3.03 3.24 -14.20
C ASP A 78 -3.29 3.85 -12.80
N TRP A 79 -2.36 4.67 -12.36
CA TRP A 79 -2.36 5.21 -11.01
C TRP A 79 -3.50 6.21 -10.76
N GLU A 80 -3.92 6.98 -11.76
CA GLU A 80 -5.01 7.92 -11.62
C GLU A 80 -6.34 7.21 -11.37
N TRP A 81 -6.56 6.08 -12.03
CA TRP A 81 -7.72 5.24 -11.77
C TRP A 81 -7.68 4.67 -10.34
N ASN A 82 -6.52 4.18 -9.89
CA ASN A 82 -6.33 3.73 -8.52
C ASN A 82 -6.69 4.83 -7.51
N LEU A 83 -6.24 6.06 -7.72
CA LEU A 83 -6.58 7.18 -6.83
C LEU A 83 -8.08 7.47 -6.80
N ARG A 84 -8.75 7.47 -7.96
CA ARG A 84 -10.21 7.63 -8.01
C ARG A 84 -10.97 6.55 -7.22
N MET A 85 -10.48 5.32 -7.24
CA MET A 85 -11.04 4.25 -6.40
C MET A 85 -10.80 4.53 -4.91
N LEU A 86 -9.61 4.99 -4.54
CA LEU A 86 -9.22 5.30 -3.16
C LEU A 86 -9.95 6.51 -2.56
N GLU A 87 -10.63 7.35 -3.35
CA GLU A 87 -11.54 8.37 -2.82
C GLU A 87 -12.66 7.78 -1.95
N LYS A 88 -12.97 6.49 -2.12
CA LYS A 88 -13.97 5.75 -1.32
C LYS A 88 -13.38 5.14 -0.04
N LEU A 89 -12.09 5.30 0.21
CA LEU A 89 -11.41 4.70 1.34
C LEU A 89 -11.94 5.27 2.67
N SER A 90 -12.49 4.41 3.51
CA SER A 90 -13.00 4.76 4.84
C SER A 90 -12.21 4.08 5.98
N SER A 91 -11.44 3.04 5.69
CA SER A 91 -10.71 2.27 6.69
C SER A 91 -9.40 2.94 7.10
N ASP A 92 -9.05 2.87 8.38
CA ASP A 92 -7.75 3.27 8.93
C ASP A 92 -6.68 2.18 8.81
N ASN A 93 -7.05 0.99 8.34
CA ASN A 93 -6.15 -0.14 8.18
C ASN A 93 -5.55 -0.26 6.77
N TYR A 94 -5.46 0.87 6.05
CA TYR A 94 -4.88 0.92 4.72
C TYR A 94 -3.69 1.89 4.66
N TYR A 95 -2.63 1.42 4.01
CA TYR A 95 -1.44 2.19 3.68
C TYR A 95 -1.03 1.92 2.23
N ILE A 96 -0.31 2.86 1.63
CA ILE A 96 0.22 2.73 0.27
C ILE A 96 1.67 3.20 0.25
N ASP A 97 2.54 2.45 -0.42
CA ASP A 97 3.92 2.87 -0.57
C ASP A 97 4.17 3.58 -1.90
N LEU A 98 5.19 4.44 -1.91
CA LEU A 98 5.52 5.27 -3.07
C LEU A 98 6.49 4.63 -4.06
N SER A 99 6.80 3.34 -3.90
CA SER A 99 7.63 2.60 -4.85
C SER A 99 6.92 2.33 -6.18
N GLY A 100 7.58 1.66 -7.08
CA GLY A 100 7.04 1.30 -8.38
C GLY A 100 7.59 2.16 -9.51
N SER A 101 7.60 1.61 -10.71
CA SER A 101 8.32 2.11 -11.88
C SER A 101 7.62 3.25 -12.64
N VAL A 102 6.48 3.75 -12.17
CA VAL A 102 5.81 4.89 -12.79
C VAL A 102 6.47 6.18 -12.35
N ILE A 103 7.09 6.87 -13.30
CA ILE A 103 7.77 8.15 -13.07
C ILE A 103 6.82 9.28 -13.50
N ASP A 104 6.09 9.81 -12.54
CA ASP A 104 5.23 10.98 -12.71
C ASP A 104 5.47 11.96 -11.56
N HIS A 105 5.72 13.22 -11.89
CA HIS A 105 6.06 14.26 -10.91
C HIS A 105 4.87 14.66 -10.01
N THR A 106 3.64 14.31 -10.37
CA THR A 106 2.43 14.64 -9.61
C THR A 106 1.93 13.50 -8.73
N ILE A 107 2.39 12.26 -9.00
CA ILE A 107 1.80 11.04 -8.42
C ILE A 107 1.75 11.06 -6.89
N ILE A 108 2.85 11.46 -6.23
CA ILE A 108 2.92 11.47 -4.77
C ILE A 108 2.03 12.58 -4.20
N ARG A 109 2.07 13.80 -4.79
CA ARG A 109 1.23 14.90 -4.32
C ARG A 109 -0.25 14.53 -4.40
N ARG A 110 -0.70 14.02 -5.55
CA ARG A 110 -2.08 13.61 -5.75
C ARG A 110 -2.49 12.45 -4.84
N THR A 111 -1.60 11.51 -4.57
CA THR A 111 -1.87 10.44 -3.60
C THR A 111 -2.06 11.00 -2.20
N VAL A 112 -1.18 11.90 -1.76
CA VAL A 112 -1.32 12.57 -0.44
C VAL A 112 -2.61 13.36 -0.36
N ASP A 113 -3.02 14.04 -1.42
CA ASP A 113 -4.28 14.79 -1.47
C ASP A 113 -5.50 13.86 -1.41
N THR A 114 -5.40 12.64 -1.94
CA THR A 114 -6.50 11.66 -1.97
C THR A 114 -6.63 10.89 -0.64
N VAL A 115 -5.53 10.29 -0.16
CA VAL A 115 -5.60 9.37 0.99
C VAL A 115 -5.06 9.99 2.29
N GLY A 116 -4.45 11.16 2.22
CA GLY A 116 -3.78 11.84 3.32
C GLY A 116 -2.34 11.35 3.55
N ALA A 117 -1.44 12.26 3.94
CA ALA A 117 -0.03 11.96 4.18
C ALA A 117 0.18 10.84 5.22
N GLY A 118 -0.73 10.66 6.16
CA GLY A 118 -0.66 9.64 7.21
C GLY A 118 -0.77 8.20 6.73
N ARG A 119 -1.18 7.97 5.48
CA ARG A 119 -1.32 6.64 4.86
C ARG A 119 -0.25 6.32 3.82
N VAL A 120 0.62 7.27 3.52
CA VAL A 120 1.68 7.08 2.51
C VAL A 120 2.98 6.69 3.21
N LEU A 121 3.69 5.70 2.66
CA LEU A 121 4.93 5.16 3.19
C LEU A 121 6.06 5.32 2.17
N PHE A 122 7.25 5.67 2.64
CA PHE A 122 8.44 5.67 1.80
C PHE A 122 8.91 4.23 1.54
N ALA A 123 9.08 3.89 0.28
CA ALA A 123 9.70 2.65 -0.17
C ALA A 123 10.35 2.87 -1.55
N THR A 124 11.31 2.04 -1.90
CA THR A 124 12.11 2.20 -3.12
C THR A 124 11.96 1.06 -4.11
N ASP A 125 11.63 -0.13 -3.64
CA ASP A 125 11.61 -1.37 -4.44
C ASP A 125 12.89 -1.57 -5.29
N GLY A 126 14.05 -1.15 -4.74
CA GLY A 126 15.35 -1.22 -5.40
C GLY A 126 15.77 0.01 -6.21
N TRP A 127 14.87 0.97 -6.46
CA TRP A 127 15.14 2.18 -7.25
C TRP A 127 15.13 3.42 -6.36
N PHE A 128 16.25 3.65 -5.69
CA PHE A 128 16.36 4.70 -4.67
C PHE A 128 16.26 6.11 -5.27
N GLU A 129 16.94 6.35 -6.39
CA GLU A 129 16.94 7.63 -7.09
C GLU A 129 15.56 8.00 -7.60
N GLU A 130 14.81 7.03 -8.11
CA GLU A 130 13.44 7.24 -8.56
C GLU A 130 12.52 7.63 -7.39
N ALA A 131 12.59 6.91 -6.28
CA ALA A 131 11.78 7.20 -5.10
C ALA A 131 12.05 8.60 -4.54
N ILE A 132 13.33 9.00 -4.45
CA ILE A 132 13.73 10.34 -4.01
C ILE A 132 13.28 11.41 -5.02
N GLY A 133 13.45 11.18 -6.31
CA GLY A 133 13.02 12.10 -7.36
C GLY A 133 11.51 12.38 -7.32
N LYS A 134 10.68 11.36 -7.19
CA LYS A 134 9.24 11.49 -7.03
C LYS A 134 8.87 12.25 -5.74
N LEU A 135 9.55 11.94 -4.63
CA LEU A 135 9.31 12.61 -3.35
C LEU A 135 9.62 14.12 -3.44
N GLN A 136 10.75 14.48 -4.02
CA GLN A 136 11.14 15.89 -4.21
C GLN A 136 10.17 16.63 -5.15
N ALA A 137 9.74 15.99 -6.23
CA ALA A 137 8.79 16.57 -7.18
C ALA A 137 7.41 16.86 -6.54
N ALA A 138 7.02 16.12 -5.52
CA ALA A 138 5.74 16.27 -4.83
C ALA A 138 5.61 17.57 -4.02
N ARG A 139 6.69 18.29 -3.78
CA ARG A 139 6.71 19.57 -3.02
C ARG A 139 5.92 19.49 -1.71
N LEU A 140 6.17 18.43 -0.95
CA LEU A 140 5.54 18.20 0.33
C LEU A 140 5.97 19.24 1.37
N SER A 141 5.12 19.51 2.35
CA SER A 141 5.55 20.22 3.55
C SER A 141 6.52 19.36 4.36
N ARG A 142 7.38 19.96 5.17
CA ARG A 142 8.31 19.24 6.05
C ARG A 142 7.59 18.23 6.96
N LYS A 143 6.36 18.55 7.36
CA LYS A 143 5.54 17.67 8.19
C LYS A 143 5.11 16.41 7.41
N GLU A 144 4.58 16.59 6.20
CA GLU A 144 4.17 15.48 5.34
C GLU A 144 5.36 14.59 4.98
N GLU A 145 6.49 15.19 4.60
CA GLU A 145 7.72 14.47 4.27
C GLU A 145 8.20 13.61 5.46
N LYS A 146 8.25 14.17 6.67
CA LYS A 146 8.63 13.44 7.87
C LYS A 146 7.67 12.29 8.17
N MET A 147 6.36 12.50 8.00
CA MET A 147 5.36 11.45 8.16
C MET A 147 5.61 10.31 7.18
N ILE A 148 5.80 10.61 5.92
CA ILE A 148 5.98 9.62 4.84
C ILE A 148 7.30 8.86 5.01
N CYS A 149 8.40 9.57 5.28
CA CYS A 149 9.73 8.97 5.33
C CYS A 149 10.00 8.12 6.58
N SER A 150 9.30 8.36 7.70
CA SER A 150 9.58 7.63 8.94
C SER A 150 8.37 7.42 9.86
N GLU A 151 7.67 8.50 10.25
CA GLU A 151 6.71 8.44 11.36
C GLU A 151 5.56 7.48 11.13
N ASN A 152 5.05 7.38 9.89
CA ASN A 152 3.93 6.50 9.58
C ASN A 152 4.32 5.03 9.76
N PHE A 153 5.50 4.64 9.27
CA PHE A 153 5.97 3.27 9.44
C PHE A 153 6.30 2.95 10.90
N GLU A 154 6.90 3.89 11.64
CA GLU A 154 7.15 3.74 13.06
C GLU A 154 5.86 3.54 13.86
N LYS A 155 4.82 4.33 13.60
CA LYS A 155 3.49 4.17 14.19
C LYS A 155 2.87 2.81 13.85
N LEU A 156 2.99 2.40 12.59
CA LEU A 156 2.47 1.13 12.11
C LEU A 156 3.06 -0.06 12.89
N ILE A 157 4.39 -0.10 13.05
CA ILE A 157 5.05 -1.19 13.77
C ILE A 157 4.88 -1.10 15.30
N GLN A 158 4.51 0.05 15.84
CA GLN A 158 4.21 0.23 17.26
C GLN A 158 2.81 -0.27 17.64
N ARG A 159 1.83 -0.24 16.71
CA ARG A 159 0.49 -0.83 16.93
C ARG A 159 0.57 -2.26 17.49
N ARG A 160 1.53 -3.05 17.01
CA ARG A 160 1.81 -4.41 17.49
C ARG A 160 2.12 -4.53 18.99
N LYS A 161 2.79 -3.53 19.58
CA LYS A 161 3.20 -3.59 20.98
C LYS A 161 2.03 -3.45 21.97
N GLY A 162 0.92 -2.85 21.52
CA GLY A 162 -0.31 -2.70 22.31
C GLY A 162 -1.15 -3.98 22.35
N SER A 163 -1.23 -4.72 21.25
CA SER A 163 -2.03 -5.96 21.17
C SER A 163 -1.41 -7.15 21.90
N ALA A 164 -0.08 -7.20 22.04
CA ALA A 164 0.63 -8.31 22.68
C ALA A 164 0.62 -8.28 24.21
N LYS A 165 0.00 -7.29 24.85
CA LYS A 165 -0.08 -7.18 26.31
C LYS A 165 -1.29 -7.87 26.95
N ASN A 166 -2.17 -8.47 26.13
CA ASN A 166 -3.40 -9.11 26.60
C ASN A 166 -3.49 -10.60 26.25
N VAL A 167 -2.36 -11.31 26.15
CA VAL A 167 -2.32 -12.78 26.03
C VAL A 167 -1.46 -13.34 27.14
#